data_873a6212259f37c5190ea1d389fa9317
#
_entry.id   873a6212259f37c5190ea1d389fa9317
#
_cell.length_a   1.000
_cell.length_b   1.000
_cell.length_c   1.000
_cell.angle_alpha   90.00
_cell.angle_beta   90.00
_cell.angle_gamma   90.00
#
_symmetry.space_group_name_H-M   'P 1'
#
loop_
_entity.id
_entity.type
_entity.pdbx_description
1 polymer ?
#
loop_
_entity_poly.entity_id
_entity_poly.type
_entity_poly.pdbx_seq_one_letter_code
_entity_poly.pdbx_strand_id
1 'polypeptide(L)'
;MTASEARALAATAAVALAGAGLFWALGFPAASLTGPATAVTVAALAGLRMTVPVWVRVPAFALLGINIGAGVTPDTLGRALAWPVSIAILAASLVGGMVVARAGLERWLGYDRRSATLAAAPGHLSFAIGLAMETGADTTRVAMVQSIRVLFLTLCVPVIVAGLFGATGLAVLPETAMRPRDLALTLAVSLVLGAGLARLSVPAAYLLAGMAVSALGHGTGLTPGRMPEGVTVAAFLVMGTMIGSRFAGLGPRDVAQGLAAGAWVTAVTMVFAILAVVAAMAALGLSPALLIVAYAPGGVEAM
;
A
#
# COMPACT_ATOMS: atom_id res chain seq x y z
N MET A 1 14.09 24.52 5.63
CA MET A 1 13.00 24.08 6.52
C MET A 1 12.73 25.19 7.51
N THR A 2 11.53 25.73 7.55
CA THR A 2 11.15 26.78 8.51
C THR A 2 10.92 26.17 9.90
N ALA A 3 10.95 27.02 10.95
CA ALA A 3 10.69 26.55 12.33
C ALA A 3 9.29 25.94 12.49
N SER A 4 8.30 26.36 11.67
CA SER A 4 6.96 25.80 11.67
C SER A 4 6.92 24.42 11.01
N GLU A 5 7.66 24.21 9.93
CA GLU A 5 7.81 22.90 9.28
C GLU A 5 8.52 21.89 10.18
N ALA A 6 9.56 22.34 10.88
CA ALA A 6 10.27 21.49 11.84
C ALA A 6 9.38 21.04 12.99
N ARG A 7 8.53 21.95 13.53
CA ARG A 7 7.56 21.59 14.57
C ARG A 7 6.49 20.61 14.05
N ALA A 8 5.97 20.84 12.85
CA ALA A 8 4.99 19.93 12.24
C ALA A 8 5.58 18.53 12.03
N LEU A 9 6.83 18.46 11.55
CA LEU A 9 7.53 17.17 11.37
C LEU A 9 7.75 16.46 12.72
N ALA A 10 8.22 17.19 13.74
CA ALA A 10 8.42 16.63 15.07
C ALA A 10 7.11 16.11 15.68
N ALA A 11 6.02 16.88 15.57
CA ALA A 11 4.70 16.46 16.03
C ALA A 11 4.21 15.22 15.26
N THR A 12 4.41 15.19 13.93
CA THR A 12 4.05 14.03 13.11
C THR A 12 4.82 12.78 13.53
N ALA A 13 6.12 12.91 13.75
CA ALA A 13 6.97 11.80 14.21
C ALA A 13 6.56 11.31 15.61
N ALA A 14 6.27 12.22 16.54
CA ALA A 14 5.84 11.87 17.89
C ALA A 14 4.50 11.11 17.88
N VAL A 15 3.51 11.57 17.11
CA VAL A 15 2.21 10.92 16.98
C VAL A 15 2.37 9.54 16.31
N ALA A 16 3.19 9.44 15.27
CA ALA A 16 3.44 8.19 14.57
C ALA A 16 4.09 7.14 15.49
N LEU A 17 5.12 7.54 16.24
CA LEU A 17 5.81 6.67 17.19
C LEU A 17 4.90 6.25 18.35
N ALA A 18 4.11 7.17 18.90
CA ALA A 18 3.13 6.86 19.93
C ALA A 18 2.07 5.87 19.43
N GLY A 19 1.58 6.05 18.21
CA GLY A 19 0.64 5.12 17.57
C GLY A 19 1.25 3.74 17.37
N ALA A 20 2.47 3.66 16.86
CA ALA A 20 3.19 2.39 16.69
C ALA A 20 3.38 1.67 18.04
N GLY A 21 3.84 2.40 19.07
CA GLY A 21 4.04 1.86 20.42
C GLY A 21 2.75 1.35 21.05
N LEU A 22 1.65 2.10 20.92
CA LEU A 22 0.34 1.70 21.41
C LEU A 22 -0.14 0.40 20.75
N PHE A 23 -0.09 0.33 19.43
CA PHE A 23 -0.55 -0.85 18.68
C PHE A 23 0.35 -2.06 18.93
N TRP A 24 1.63 -1.83 19.16
CA TRP A 24 2.56 -2.88 19.55
C TRP A 24 2.24 -3.42 20.95
N ALA A 25 1.97 -2.53 21.91
CA ALA A 25 1.56 -2.93 23.26
C ALA A 25 0.22 -3.69 23.28
N LEU A 26 -0.67 -3.40 22.33
CA LEU A 26 -1.94 -4.11 22.15
C LEU A 26 -1.79 -5.44 21.38
N GLY A 27 -0.60 -5.80 20.91
CA GLY A 27 -0.38 -6.98 20.08
C GLY A 27 -1.02 -6.92 18.70
N PHE A 28 -1.29 -5.70 18.19
CA PHE A 28 -1.97 -5.55 16.91
C PHE A 28 -1.03 -5.93 15.74
N PRO A 29 -1.51 -6.70 14.74
CA PRO A 29 -0.68 -7.11 13.62
C PRO A 29 -0.20 -5.92 12.79
N ALA A 30 1.03 -5.99 12.29
CA ALA A 30 1.69 -4.90 11.55
C ALA A 30 1.66 -3.54 12.28
N ALA A 31 1.88 -3.53 13.60
CA ALA A 31 1.78 -2.36 14.47
C ALA A 31 2.59 -1.15 13.98
N SER A 32 3.75 -1.37 13.36
CA SER A 32 4.59 -0.34 12.75
C SER A 32 3.96 0.37 11.55
N LEU A 33 2.95 -0.21 10.93
CA LEU A 33 2.18 0.37 9.82
C LEU A 33 0.81 0.88 10.32
N THR A 34 0.06 0.01 11.00
CA THR A 34 -1.34 0.26 11.39
C THR A 34 -1.45 1.31 12.49
N GLY A 35 -0.53 1.30 13.46
CA GLY A 35 -0.49 2.27 14.55
C GLY A 35 -0.28 3.72 14.07
N PRO A 36 0.79 4.01 13.32
CA PRO A 36 1.00 5.33 12.72
C PRO A 36 -0.15 5.76 11.80
N ALA A 37 -0.66 4.84 10.96
CA ALA A 37 -1.77 5.14 10.06
C ALA A 37 -2.99 5.63 10.83
N THR A 38 -3.35 4.95 11.92
CA THR A 38 -4.49 5.32 12.77
C THR A 38 -4.24 6.59 13.56
N ALA A 39 -3.14 6.66 14.30
CA ALA A 39 -2.85 7.79 15.18
C ALA A 39 -2.69 9.10 14.39
N VAL A 40 -1.98 9.07 13.27
CA VAL A 40 -1.81 10.24 12.41
C VAL A 40 -3.12 10.62 11.71
N THR A 41 -3.98 9.66 11.32
CA THR A 41 -5.33 9.96 10.81
C THR A 41 -6.14 10.72 11.85
N VAL A 42 -6.20 10.23 13.10
CA VAL A 42 -6.94 10.88 14.20
C VAL A 42 -6.39 12.29 14.46
N ALA A 43 -5.06 12.45 14.52
CA ALA A 43 -4.43 13.73 14.73
C ALA A 43 -4.69 14.72 13.56
N ALA A 44 -4.65 14.22 12.32
CA ALA A 44 -4.95 15.01 11.13
C ALA A 44 -6.41 15.50 11.12
N LEU A 45 -7.36 14.63 11.47
CA LEU A 45 -8.78 14.98 11.60
C LEU A 45 -9.06 15.92 12.77
N ALA A 46 -8.23 15.87 13.84
CA ALA A 46 -8.25 16.84 14.94
C ALA A 46 -7.67 18.21 14.55
N GLY A 47 -7.26 18.40 13.29
CA GLY A 47 -6.75 19.67 12.76
C GLY A 47 -5.25 19.88 12.93
N LEU A 48 -4.51 18.87 13.37
CA LEU A 48 -3.06 18.95 13.45
C LEU A 48 -2.42 18.83 12.05
N ARG A 49 -1.43 19.68 11.77
CA ARG A 49 -0.69 19.59 10.51
C ARG A 49 0.27 18.40 10.53
N MET A 50 -0.11 17.35 9.83
CA MET A 50 0.69 16.15 9.65
C MET A 50 1.39 16.18 8.28
N THR A 51 2.71 15.98 8.26
CA THR A 51 3.50 16.09 7.03
C THR A 51 4.66 15.11 7.04
N VAL A 52 4.92 14.51 5.86
CA VAL A 52 6.09 13.67 5.62
C VAL A 52 6.89 14.28 4.48
N PRO A 53 8.10 14.78 4.73
CA PRO A 53 8.91 15.43 3.71
C PRO A 53 9.40 14.44 2.64
N VAL A 54 9.65 14.95 1.43
CA VAL A 54 10.05 14.13 0.28
C VAL A 54 11.31 13.32 0.53
N TRP A 55 12.30 13.89 1.25
CA TRP A 55 13.57 13.23 1.56
C TRP A 55 13.42 12.03 2.53
N VAL A 56 12.32 11.94 3.31
CA VAL A 56 11.96 10.76 4.11
C VAL A 56 11.14 9.79 3.27
N ARG A 57 10.19 10.31 2.50
CA ARG A 57 9.26 9.51 1.70
C ARG A 57 9.94 8.71 0.60
N VAL A 58 10.86 9.34 -0.14
CA VAL A 58 11.52 8.69 -1.28
C VAL A 58 12.31 7.45 -0.89
N PRO A 59 13.25 7.50 0.09
CA PRO A 59 13.95 6.28 0.51
C PRO A 59 13.02 5.24 1.16
N ALA A 60 11.98 5.66 1.89
CA ALA A 60 11.02 4.71 2.46
C ALA A 60 10.28 3.91 1.38
N PHE A 61 9.85 4.55 0.28
CA PHE A 61 9.24 3.83 -0.86
C PHE A 61 10.22 2.88 -1.54
N ALA A 62 11.47 3.28 -1.74
CA ALA A 62 12.50 2.39 -2.29
C ALA A 62 12.74 1.18 -1.38
N LEU A 63 12.83 1.38 -0.07
CA LEU A 63 12.99 0.30 0.91
C LEU A 63 11.78 -0.65 0.94
N LEU A 64 10.56 -0.12 0.87
CA LEU A 64 9.36 -0.96 0.76
C LEU A 64 9.38 -1.79 -0.54
N GLY A 65 9.79 -1.19 -1.65
CA GLY A 65 10.00 -1.91 -2.90
C GLY A 65 11.04 -3.02 -2.76
N ILE A 66 12.17 -2.74 -2.12
CA ILE A 66 13.22 -3.74 -1.84
C ILE A 66 12.66 -4.88 -1.00
N ASN A 67 11.88 -4.58 0.03
CA ASN A 67 11.27 -5.60 0.88
C ASN A 67 10.31 -6.52 0.10
N ILE A 68 9.51 -5.96 -0.80
CA ILE A 68 8.61 -6.75 -1.68
C ILE A 68 9.42 -7.59 -2.67
N GLY A 69 10.42 -6.99 -3.31
CA GLY A 69 11.28 -7.68 -4.29
C GLY A 69 12.11 -8.82 -3.70
N ALA A 70 12.42 -8.77 -2.41
CA ALA A 70 13.12 -9.84 -1.69
C ALA A 70 12.32 -11.16 -1.60
N GLY A 71 11.02 -11.12 -1.86
CA GLY A 71 10.19 -12.32 -2.00
C GLY A 71 10.41 -13.11 -3.30
N VAL A 72 11.14 -12.57 -4.26
CA VAL A 72 11.47 -13.25 -5.53
C VAL A 72 12.68 -14.15 -5.30
N THR A 73 12.46 -15.47 -5.40
CA THR A 73 13.52 -16.48 -5.28
C THR A 73 13.78 -17.13 -6.66
N PRO A 74 14.92 -17.81 -6.88
CA PRO A 74 15.16 -18.57 -8.11
C PRO A 74 14.03 -19.56 -8.44
N ASP A 75 13.42 -20.17 -7.42
CA ASP A 75 12.29 -21.09 -7.57
C ASP A 75 11.00 -20.39 -8.06
N THR A 76 10.86 -19.11 -7.77
CA THR A 76 9.72 -18.30 -8.24
C THR A 76 9.71 -18.20 -9.76
N LEU A 77 10.89 -18.11 -10.39
CA LEU A 77 11.03 -18.09 -11.85
C LEU A 77 10.58 -19.40 -12.50
N GLY A 78 10.80 -20.55 -11.84
CA GLY A 78 10.31 -21.84 -12.31
C GLY A 78 8.78 -21.96 -12.34
N ARG A 79 8.08 -21.15 -11.57
CA ARG A 79 6.61 -21.10 -11.52
C ARG A 79 6.01 -20.05 -12.47
N ALA A 80 6.83 -19.35 -13.24
CA ALA A 80 6.40 -18.28 -14.15
C ALA A 80 5.34 -18.73 -15.19
N LEU A 81 5.29 -20.03 -15.52
CA LEU A 81 4.27 -20.59 -16.44
C LEU A 81 2.83 -20.47 -15.93
N ALA A 82 2.63 -20.36 -14.60
CA ALA A 82 1.31 -20.13 -14.00
C ALA A 82 0.91 -18.64 -13.98
N TRP A 83 1.85 -17.71 -14.18
CA TRP A 83 1.60 -16.28 -14.09
C TRP A 83 0.55 -15.73 -15.05
N PRO A 84 0.49 -16.14 -16.35
CA PRO A 84 -0.52 -15.63 -17.27
C PRO A 84 -1.95 -15.88 -16.77
N VAL A 85 -2.22 -17.07 -16.22
CA VAL A 85 -3.54 -17.42 -15.67
C VAL A 85 -3.83 -16.61 -14.41
N SER A 86 -2.86 -16.50 -13.51
CA SER A 86 -2.97 -15.69 -12.30
C SER A 86 -3.24 -14.22 -12.63
N ILE A 87 -2.49 -13.65 -13.58
CA ILE A 87 -2.68 -12.26 -14.04
C ILE A 87 -4.05 -12.06 -14.66
N ALA A 88 -4.52 -13.03 -15.46
CA ALA A 88 -5.86 -12.95 -16.08
C ALA A 88 -6.97 -12.94 -15.01
N ILE A 89 -6.89 -13.82 -14.01
CA ILE A 89 -7.83 -13.85 -12.88
C ILE A 89 -7.79 -12.53 -12.11
N LEU A 90 -6.58 -12.01 -11.81
CA LEU A 90 -6.40 -10.73 -11.14
C LEU A 90 -7.03 -9.59 -11.94
N ALA A 91 -6.73 -9.49 -13.24
CA ALA A 91 -7.27 -8.46 -14.12
C ALA A 91 -8.80 -8.52 -14.18
N ALA A 92 -9.37 -9.72 -14.32
CA ALA A 92 -10.81 -9.91 -14.31
C ALA A 92 -11.45 -9.47 -12.99
N SER A 93 -10.82 -9.78 -11.84
CA SER A 93 -11.31 -9.38 -10.53
C SER A 93 -11.23 -7.86 -10.32
N LEU A 94 -10.14 -7.22 -10.74
CA LEU A 94 -9.97 -5.77 -10.65
C LEU A 94 -10.99 -5.02 -11.52
N VAL A 95 -11.19 -5.45 -12.76
CA VAL A 95 -12.17 -4.85 -13.66
C VAL A 95 -13.60 -5.09 -13.16
N GLY A 96 -13.94 -6.31 -12.77
CA GLY A 96 -15.24 -6.66 -12.22
C GLY A 96 -15.56 -5.88 -10.96
N GLY A 97 -14.61 -5.84 -10.01
CA GLY A 97 -14.72 -5.07 -8.77
C GLY A 97 -14.90 -3.58 -9.06
N MET A 98 -14.12 -3.00 -9.97
CA MET A 98 -14.24 -1.60 -10.37
C MET A 98 -15.63 -1.29 -10.95
N VAL A 99 -16.16 -2.14 -11.83
CA VAL A 99 -17.48 -1.94 -12.46
C VAL A 99 -18.60 -1.96 -11.41
N VAL A 100 -18.58 -2.94 -10.50
CA VAL A 100 -19.59 -3.05 -9.43
C VAL A 100 -19.46 -1.92 -8.42
N ALA A 101 -18.23 -1.60 -8.00
CA ALA A 101 -17.98 -0.49 -7.07
C ALA A 101 -18.45 0.84 -7.65
N ARG A 102 -18.13 1.12 -8.92
CA ARG A 102 -18.62 2.31 -9.65
C ARG A 102 -20.14 2.36 -9.68
N ALA A 103 -20.80 1.25 -10.06
CA ALA A 103 -22.25 1.21 -10.16
C ALA A 103 -22.96 1.54 -8.82
N GLY A 104 -22.41 1.09 -7.70
CA GLY A 104 -22.93 1.44 -6.37
C GLY A 104 -22.67 2.91 -6.00
N LEU A 105 -21.50 3.45 -6.33
CA LEU A 105 -21.21 4.88 -6.12
C LEU A 105 -22.17 5.78 -6.91
N GLU A 106 -22.48 5.42 -8.16
CA GLU A 106 -23.43 6.15 -9.01
C GLU A 106 -24.88 6.04 -8.47
N ARG A 107 -25.34 4.81 -8.18
CA ARG A 107 -26.75 4.54 -7.85
C ARG A 107 -27.17 4.94 -6.44
N TRP A 108 -26.27 4.76 -5.46
CA TRP A 108 -26.63 4.86 -4.05
C TRP A 108 -26.00 6.06 -3.35
N LEU A 109 -24.84 6.54 -3.87
CA LEU A 109 -24.05 7.57 -3.19
C LEU A 109 -23.95 8.89 -4.00
N GLY A 110 -24.66 8.96 -5.14
CA GLY A 110 -24.81 10.20 -5.91
C GLY A 110 -23.48 10.71 -6.52
N TYR A 111 -22.58 9.80 -6.85
CA TYR A 111 -21.37 10.16 -7.59
C TYR A 111 -21.68 10.29 -9.07
N ASP A 112 -21.13 11.28 -9.74
CA ASP A 112 -21.12 11.34 -11.19
C ASP A 112 -20.22 10.21 -11.75
N ARG A 113 -20.48 9.81 -13.00
CA ARG A 113 -19.82 8.65 -13.63
C ARG A 113 -18.30 8.76 -13.66
N ARG A 114 -17.73 9.96 -13.88
CA ARG A 114 -16.28 10.16 -13.93
C ARG A 114 -15.66 10.00 -12.55
N SER A 115 -16.20 10.69 -11.57
CA SER A 115 -15.74 10.58 -10.18
C SER A 115 -15.91 9.17 -9.62
N ALA A 116 -17.04 8.49 -9.90
CA ALA A 116 -17.27 7.12 -9.49
C ALA A 116 -16.24 6.14 -10.10
N THR A 117 -15.95 6.30 -11.39
CA THR A 117 -14.95 5.47 -12.07
C THR A 117 -13.56 5.63 -11.47
N LEU A 118 -13.12 6.88 -11.28
CA LEU A 118 -11.79 7.15 -10.71
C LEU A 118 -11.68 6.81 -9.22
N ALA A 119 -12.77 6.97 -8.47
CA ALA A 119 -12.83 6.57 -7.06
C ALA A 119 -12.77 5.04 -6.89
N ALA A 120 -13.41 4.29 -7.80
CA ALA A 120 -13.41 2.83 -7.79
C ALA A 120 -12.15 2.22 -8.43
N ALA A 121 -11.42 2.96 -9.27
CA ALA A 121 -10.27 2.45 -9.99
C ALA A 121 -9.16 1.99 -9.03
N PRO A 122 -8.61 0.78 -9.21
CA PRO A 122 -7.41 0.38 -8.51
C PRO A 122 -6.21 1.16 -9.06
N GLY A 123 -5.38 1.74 -8.19
CA GLY A 123 -4.20 2.45 -8.65
C GLY A 123 -3.64 3.45 -7.64
N HIS A 124 -2.57 4.13 -8.04
CA HIS A 124 -1.90 5.13 -7.20
C HIS A 124 -2.72 6.41 -7.13
N LEU A 125 -2.93 6.92 -5.90
CA LEU A 125 -3.76 8.10 -5.62
C LEU A 125 -3.38 9.32 -6.49
N SER A 126 -2.09 9.61 -6.65
CA SER A 126 -1.64 10.77 -7.43
C SER A 126 -2.05 10.68 -8.91
N PHE A 127 -2.06 9.47 -9.48
CA PHE A 127 -2.53 9.24 -10.84
C PHE A 127 -4.05 9.44 -10.95
N ALA A 128 -4.80 8.90 -9.99
CA ALA A 128 -6.26 9.07 -9.96
C ALA A 128 -6.66 10.54 -9.81
N ILE A 129 -5.94 11.31 -8.96
CA ILE A 129 -6.18 12.75 -8.79
C ILE A 129 -5.79 13.52 -10.06
N GLY A 130 -4.63 13.23 -10.66
CA GLY A 130 -4.21 13.88 -11.92
C GLY A 130 -5.25 13.71 -13.02
N LEU A 131 -5.72 12.47 -13.21
CA LEU A 131 -6.76 12.16 -14.20
C LEU A 131 -8.12 12.79 -13.83
N ALA A 132 -8.44 12.91 -12.54
CA ALA A 132 -9.64 13.59 -12.08
C ALA A 132 -9.62 15.09 -12.46
N MET A 133 -8.46 15.75 -12.30
CA MET A 133 -8.28 17.14 -12.70
C MET A 133 -8.44 17.32 -14.23
N GLU A 134 -7.84 16.44 -15.02
CA GLU A 134 -7.91 16.49 -16.48
C GLU A 134 -9.33 16.21 -17.03
N THR A 135 -10.06 15.31 -16.38
CA THR A 135 -11.38 14.88 -16.83
C THR A 135 -12.54 15.68 -16.23
N GLY A 136 -12.25 16.64 -15.33
CA GLY A 136 -13.26 17.42 -14.61
C GLY A 136 -14.08 16.62 -13.62
N ALA A 137 -13.53 15.53 -13.08
CA ALA A 137 -14.12 14.79 -11.98
C ALA A 137 -13.90 15.50 -10.64
N ASP A 138 -14.71 15.17 -9.63
CA ASP A 138 -14.55 15.71 -8.28
C ASP A 138 -13.31 15.11 -7.59
N THR A 139 -12.22 15.86 -7.63
CA THR A 139 -10.93 15.46 -7.07
C THR A 139 -10.99 15.16 -5.57
N THR A 140 -11.81 15.90 -4.83
CA THR A 140 -11.99 15.72 -3.38
C THR A 140 -12.66 14.39 -3.08
N ARG A 141 -13.75 14.09 -3.77
CA ARG A 141 -14.46 12.81 -3.63
C ARG A 141 -13.58 11.61 -4.03
N VAL A 142 -12.85 11.73 -5.15
CA VAL A 142 -11.92 10.68 -5.60
C VAL A 142 -10.82 10.46 -4.58
N ALA A 143 -10.16 11.54 -4.13
CA ALA A 143 -9.09 11.45 -3.14
C ALA A 143 -9.57 10.85 -1.81
N MET A 144 -10.76 11.23 -1.36
CA MET A 144 -11.37 10.74 -0.13
C MET A 144 -11.60 9.23 -0.17
N VAL A 145 -12.31 8.73 -1.20
CA VAL A 145 -12.62 7.31 -1.34
C VAL A 145 -11.33 6.49 -1.42
N GLN A 146 -10.37 6.93 -2.21
CA GLN A 146 -9.08 6.27 -2.35
C GLN A 146 -8.30 6.22 -1.02
N SER A 147 -8.28 7.33 -0.26
CA SER A 147 -7.58 7.40 1.04
C SER A 147 -8.25 6.51 2.09
N ILE A 148 -9.57 6.53 2.16
CA ILE A 148 -10.34 5.69 3.09
C ILE A 148 -10.16 4.21 2.74
N ARG A 149 -10.19 3.85 1.45
CA ARG A 149 -9.91 2.48 1.02
C ARG A 149 -8.56 2.00 1.49
N VAL A 150 -7.51 2.80 1.27
CA VAL A 150 -6.15 2.44 1.71
C VAL A 150 -6.10 2.29 3.23
N LEU A 151 -6.72 3.18 3.98
CA LEU A 151 -6.78 3.09 5.44
C LEU A 151 -7.49 1.82 5.90
N PHE A 152 -8.68 1.51 5.36
CA PHE A 152 -9.39 0.28 5.70
C PHE A 152 -8.59 -0.97 5.39
N LEU A 153 -7.96 -1.04 4.21
CA LEU A 153 -7.14 -2.19 3.83
C LEU A 153 -5.92 -2.32 4.75
N THR A 154 -5.27 -1.20 5.07
CA THR A 154 -4.14 -1.18 6.00
C THR A 154 -4.52 -1.71 7.39
N LEU A 155 -5.73 -1.43 7.86
CA LEU A 155 -6.19 -1.89 9.17
C LEU A 155 -6.77 -3.32 9.15
N CYS A 156 -7.55 -3.64 8.11
CA CYS A 156 -8.28 -4.91 8.07
C CYS A 156 -7.44 -6.08 7.55
N VAL A 157 -6.62 -5.88 6.51
CA VAL A 157 -5.88 -6.98 5.88
C VAL A 157 -4.92 -7.68 6.86
N PRO A 158 -4.09 -6.98 7.65
CA PRO A 158 -3.21 -7.64 8.61
C PRO A 158 -3.97 -8.44 9.66
N VAL A 159 -5.13 -7.93 10.11
CA VAL A 159 -5.98 -8.64 11.10
C VAL A 159 -6.59 -9.90 10.49
N ILE A 160 -7.12 -9.82 9.27
CA ILE A 160 -7.70 -10.96 8.55
C ILE A 160 -6.63 -12.03 8.34
N VAL A 161 -5.47 -11.63 7.87
CA VAL A 161 -4.36 -12.55 7.59
C VAL A 161 -3.86 -13.20 8.88
N ALA A 162 -3.62 -12.43 9.94
CA ALA A 162 -3.20 -12.96 11.23
C ALA A 162 -4.25 -13.90 11.84
N GLY A 163 -5.54 -13.60 11.69
CA GLY A 163 -6.64 -14.43 12.16
C GLY A 163 -6.81 -15.75 11.41
N LEU A 164 -6.56 -15.75 10.09
CA LEU A 164 -6.73 -16.95 9.25
C LEU A 164 -5.49 -17.87 9.24
N PHE A 165 -4.29 -17.29 9.31
CA PHE A 165 -3.03 -18.03 9.10
C PHE A 165 -2.07 -17.97 10.28
N GLY A 166 -2.41 -17.27 11.35
CA GLY A 166 -1.50 -16.98 12.46
C GLY A 166 -0.44 -15.94 12.11
N ALA A 167 0.31 -15.49 13.11
CA ALA A 167 1.32 -14.43 12.96
C ALA A 167 2.53 -14.82 12.08
N THR A 168 2.71 -16.13 11.82
CA THR A 168 3.88 -16.71 11.13
C THR A 168 3.58 -17.15 9.68
N GLY A 169 2.36 -16.98 9.19
CA GLY A 169 1.84 -17.71 8.02
C GLY A 169 2.23 -17.22 6.63
N LEU A 170 3.01 -16.14 6.46
CA LEU A 170 2.97 -15.41 5.20
C LEU A 170 4.25 -15.32 4.37
N ALA A 171 5.41 -15.65 4.86
CA ALA A 171 6.59 -15.71 4.01
C ALA A 171 7.66 -16.63 4.59
N VAL A 172 8.16 -17.54 3.77
CA VAL A 172 9.48 -18.13 3.98
C VAL A 172 10.50 -17.06 3.59
N LEU A 173 10.69 -16.09 4.49
CA LEU A 173 11.76 -15.12 4.32
C LEU A 173 13.10 -15.82 4.61
N PRO A 174 14.17 -15.47 3.91
CA PRO A 174 15.50 -15.95 4.21
C PRO A 174 15.82 -15.74 5.70
N GLU A 175 16.38 -16.74 6.38
CA GLU A 175 16.72 -16.63 7.81
C GLU A 175 17.83 -15.60 8.08
N THR A 176 18.67 -15.35 7.09
CA THR A 176 19.80 -14.44 7.21
C THR A 176 19.42 -13.01 6.79
N ALA A 177 19.89 -12.03 7.55
CA ALA A 177 19.77 -10.63 7.17
C ALA A 177 20.69 -10.31 5.99
N MET A 178 20.22 -9.48 5.07
CA MET A 178 21.00 -8.91 3.99
C MET A 178 22.21 -8.15 4.55
N ARG A 179 23.38 -8.30 3.94
CA ARG A 179 24.58 -7.57 4.34
C ARG A 179 24.36 -6.06 4.18
N PRO A 180 24.83 -5.21 5.12
CA PRO A 180 24.63 -3.76 5.03
C PRO A 180 25.12 -3.15 3.70
N ARG A 181 26.21 -3.67 3.14
CA ARG A 181 26.74 -3.26 1.84
C ARG A 181 25.76 -3.56 0.70
N ASP A 182 25.15 -4.76 0.70
CA ASP A 182 24.24 -5.19 -0.35
C ASP A 182 22.94 -4.38 -0.28
N LEU A 183 22.45 -4.11 0.93
CA LEU A 183 21.31 -3.22 1.14
C LEU A 183 21.61 -1.79 0.65
N ALA A 184 22.77 -1.24 1.00
CA ALA A 184 23.16 0.11 0.58
C ALA A 184 23.29 0.21 -0.95
N LEU A 185 23.89 -0.78 -1.61
CA LEU A 185 23.98 -0.83 -3.07
C LEU A 185 22.60 -0.96 -3.72
N THR A 186 21.76 -1.88 -3.24
CA THR A 186 20.41 -2.07 -3.75
C THR A 186 19.59 -0.79 -3.59
N LEU A 187 19.68 -0.11 -2.45
CA LEU A 187 19.02 1.15 -2.21
C LEU A 187 19.54 2.26 -3.15
N ALA A 188 20.85 2.39 -3.31
CA ALA A 188 21.43 3.40 -4.19
C ALA A 188 20.99 3.22 -5.64
N VAL A 189 21.07 1.98 -6.16
CA VAL A 189 20.60 1.65 -7.53
C VAL A 189 19.11 1.91 -7.66
N SER A 190 18.31 1.53 -6.66
CA SER A 190 16.86 1.78 -6.64
C SER A 190 16.52 3.26 -6.65
N LEU A 191 17.26 4.09 -5.92
CA LEU A 191 17.05 5.55 -5.93
C LEU A 191 17.40 6.17 -7.29
N VAL A 192 18.48 5.74 -7.92
CA VAL A 192 18.88 6.22 -9.26
C VAL A 192 17.86 5.80 -10.31
N LEU A 193 17.49 4.53 -10.35
CA LEU A 193 16.46 4.02 -11.27
C LEU A 193 15.11 4.68 -11.01
N GLY A 194 14.72 4.83 -9.74
CA GLY A 194 13.50 5.50 -9.34
C GLY A 194 13.45 6.97 -9.76
N ALA A 195 14.59 7.68 -9.70
CA ALA A 195 14.66 9.04 -10.21
C ALA A 195 14.49 9.09 -11.74
N GLY A 196 15.03 8.12 -12.47
CA GLY A 196 14.80 7.96 -13.91
C GLY A 196 13.32 7.70 -14.24
N LEU A 197 12.70 6.73 -13.57
CA LEU A 197 11.28 6.41 -13.74
C LEU A 197 10.36 7.59 -13.36
N ALA A 198 10.72 8.35 -12.31
CA ALA A 198 9.97 9.53 -11.90
C ALA A 198 9.98 10.63 -12.97
N ARG A 199 11.11 10.82 -13.70
CA ARG A 199 11.19 11.74 -14.84
C ARG A 199 10.31 11.31 -16.02
N LEU A 200 10.06 10.00 -16.14
CA LEU A 200 9.12 9.44 -17.13
C LEU A 200 7.67 9.44 -16.63
N SER A 201 7.39 10.12 -15.51
CA SER A 201 6.06 10.19 -14.88
C SER A 201 5.47 8.82 -14.51
N VAL A 202 6.31 7.81 -14.26
CA VAL A 202 5.86 6.49 -13.82
C VAL A 202 5.31 6.59 -12.39
N PRO A 203 4.06 6.15 -12.12
CA PRO A 203 3.50 6.13 -10.77
C PRO A 203 4.32 5.25 -9.83
N ALA A 204 4.44 5.63 -8.56
CA ALA A 204 5.19 4.87 -7.55
C ALA A 204 6.63 4.50 -7.95
N ALA A 205 7.31 5.37 -8.75
CA ALA A 205 8.59 5.13 -9.39
C ALA A 205 9.66 4.52 -8.48
N TYR A 206 9.83 5.04 -7.28
CA TYR A 206 10.85 4.57 -6.33
C TYR A 206 10.52 3.19 -5.73
N LEU A 207 9.25 2.90 -5.52
CA LEU A 207 8.80 1.60 -5.05
C LEU A 207 8.99 0.54 -6.14
N LEU A 208 8.56 0.83 -7.37
CA LEU A 208 8.75 -0.07 -8.51
C LEU A 208 10.23 -0.31 -8.80
N ALA A 209 11.06 0.73 -8.71
CA ALA A 209 12.50 0.60 -8.86
C ALA A 209 13.11 -0.31 -7.78
N GLY A 210 12.75 -0.09 -6.51
CA GLY A 210 13.19 -0.93 -5.40
C GLY A 210 12.79 -2.39 -5.59
N MET A 211 11.54 -2.63 -5.98
CA MET A 211 11.02 -3.96 -6.26
C MET A 211 11.77 -4.65 -7.40
N ALA A 212 11.97 -3.96 -8.52
CA ALA A 212 12.65 -4.52 -9.68
C ALA A 212 14.12 -4.85 -9.39
N VAL A 213 14.86 -3.92 -8.77
CA VAL A 213 16.29 -4.10 -8.42
C VAL A 213 16.45 -5.23 -7.42
N SER A 214 15.60 -5.28 -6.40
CA SER A 214 15.64 -6.32 -5.37
C SER A 214 15.23 -7.68 -5.96
N ALA A 215 14.17 -7.74 -6.76
CA ALA A 215 13.74 -8.98 -7.41
C ALA A 215 14.83 -9.58 -8.32
N LEU A 216 15.54 -8.74 -9.07
CA LEU A 216 16.68 -9.17 -9.87
C LEU A 216 17.84 -9.65 -8.98
N GLY A 217 18.18 -8.90 -7.94
CA GLY A 217 19.26 -9.24 -7.04
C GLY A 217 19.03 -10.55 -6.27
N HIS A 218 17.82 -10.78 -5.77
CA HIS A 218 17.46 -12.01 -5.07
C HIS A 218 17.22 -13.17 -6.02
N GLY A 219 16.54 -12.94 -7.16
CA GLY A 219 16.30 -13.98 -8.17
C GLY A 219 17.58 -14.50 -8.82
N THR A 220 18.63 -13.69 -8.87
CA THR A 220 19.97 -14.10 -9.35
C THR A 220 20.92 -14.55 -8.22
N GLY A 221 20.50 -14.43 -6.96
CA GLY A 221 21.34 -14.76 -5.80
C GLY A 221 22.46 -13.77 -5.50
N LEU A 222 22.48 -12.59 -6.15
CA LEU A 222 23.51 -11.56 -5.93
C LEU A 222 23.36 -10.83 -4.58
N THR A 223 22.13 -10.63 -4.12
CA THR A 223 21.83 -9.93 -2.87
C THR A 223 20.93 -10.79 -1.97
N PRO A 224 21.42 -11.94 -1.48
CA PRO A 224 20.61 -12.83 -0.66
C PRO A 224 20.34 -12.23 0.73
N GLY A 225 19.23 -12.62 1.34
CA GLY A 225 18.89 -12.25 2.70
C GLY A 225 17.67 -11.33 2.80
N ARG A 226 17.09 -11.23 4.00
CA ARG A 226 15.97 -10.32 4.28
C ARG A 226 16.46 -8.93 4.67
N MET A 227 15.66 -7.92 4.40
CA MET A 227 15.93 -6.58 4.91
C MET A 227 16.00 -6.59 6.46
N PRO A 228 16.97 -5.90 7.08
CA PRO A 228 17.05 -5.81 8.53
C PRO A 228 15.75 -5.30 9.13
N GLU A 229 15.29 -5.93 10.22
CA GLU A 229 13.98 -5.65 10.82
C GLU A 229 13.79 -4.17 11.18
N GLY A 230 14.80 -3.53 11.76
CA GLY A 230 14.73 -2.11 12.11
C GLY A 230 14.51 -1.20 10.89
N VAL A 231 15.07 -1.55 9.72
CA VAL A 231 14.88 -0.80 8.47
C VAL A 231 13.47 -1.03 7.93
N THR A 232 12.97 -2.25 8.01
CA THR A 232 11.59 -2.61 7.63
C THR A 232 10.58 -1.86 8.49
N VAL A 233 10.76 -1.87 9.82
CA VAL A 233 9.91 -1.15 10.77
C VAL A 233 9.92 0.35 10.47
N ALA A 234 11.09 0.95 10.21
CA ALA A 234 11.19 2.36 9.87
C ALA A 234 10.46 2.71 8.56
N ALA A 235 10.58 1.88 7.52
CA ALA A 235 9.88 2.07 6.26
C ALA A 235 8.35 1.98 6.43
N PHE A 236 7.86 1.00 7.18
CA PHE A 236 6.43 0.85 7.48
C PHE A 236 5.89 1.99 8.34
N LEU A 237 6.67 2.49 9.31
CA LEU A 237 6.30 3.63 10.15
C LEU A 237 6.10 4.90 9.29
N VAL A 238 7.02 5.17 8.36
CA VAL A 238 6.89 6.28 7.41
C VAL A 238 5.65 6.07 6.52
N MET A 239 5.42 4.86 6.05
CA MET A 239 4.27 4.53 5.22
C MET A 239 2.95 4.75 5.93
N GLY A 240 2.78 4.20 7.14
CA GLY A 240 1.58 4.41 7.94
C GLY A 240 1.34 5.90 8.23
N THR A 241 2.41 6.64 8.54
CA THR A 241 2.35 8.10 8.72
C THR A 241 1.85 8.81 7.45
N MET A 242 2.31 8.40 6.28
CA MET A 242 1.86 8.96 5.00
C MET A 242 0.38 8.66 4.74
N ILE A 243 -0.09 7.45 5.03
CA ILE A 243 -1.50 7.09 4.89
C ILE A 243 -2.35 8.00 5.78
N GLY A 244 -1.98 8.14 7.06
CA GLY A 244 -2.70 8.99 8.01
C GLY A 244 -2.66 10.49 7.63
N SER A 245 -1.54 10.98 7.10
CA SER A 245 -1.40 12.38 6.73
C SER A 245 -2.31 12.82 5.56
N ARG A 246 -2.84 11.88 4.78
CA ARG A 246 -3.81 12.16 3.70
C ARG A 246 -5.13 12.73 4.20
N PHE A 247 -5.44 12.59 5.47
CA PHE A 247 -6.65 13.11 6.10
C PHE A 247 -6.49 14.53 6.64
N ALA A 248 -5.32 15.15 6.49
CA ALA A 248 -5.07 16.52 6.91
C ALA A 248 -5.89 17.53 6.07
N GLY A 249 -6.60 18.41 6.77
CA GLY A 249 -7.42 19.44 6.14
C GLY A 249 -8.82 19.00 5.70
N LEU A 250 -9.21 17.74 5.96
CA LEU A 250 -10.55 17.25 5.69
C LEU A 250 -11.49 17.59 6.85
N GLY A 251 -12.69 18.07 6.51
CA GLY A 251 -13.75 18.33 7.50
C GLY A 251 -14.49 17.07 7.92
N PRO A 252 -15.16 17.08 9.10
CA PRO A 252 -15.95 15.92 9.57
C PRO A 252 -17.05 15.48 8.60
N ARG A 253 -17.64 16.43 7.87
CA ARG A 253 -18.67 16.14 6.85
C ARG A 253 -18.09 15.41 5.64
N ASP A 254 -16.93 15.83 5.19
CA ASP A 254 -16.24 15.21 4.06
C ASP A 254 -15.88 13.77 4.41
N VAL A 255 -15.36 13.56 5.62
CA VAL A 255 -15.02 12.22 6.13
C VAL A 255 -16.27 11.33 6.23
N ALA A 256 -17.39 11.83 6.78
CA ALA A 256 -18.62 11.05 6.90
C ALA A 256 -19.18 10.62 5.53
N GLN A 257 -19.17 11.51 4.53
CA GLN A 257 -19.58 11.19 3.16
C GLN A 257 -18.61 10.21 2.49
N GLY A 258 -17.32 10.42 2.69
CA GLY A 258 -16.28 9.55 2.16
C GLY A 258 -16.27 8.15 2.79
N LEU A 259 -16.64 8.03 4.09
CA LEU A 259 -16.64 6.75 4.80
C LEU A 259 -17.57 5.73 4.16
N ALA A 260 -18.82 6.12 3.86
CA ALA A 260 -19.78 5.22 3.20
C ALA A 260 -19.29 4.79 1.83
N ALA A 261 -18.78 5.74 1.03
CA ALA A 261 -18.25 5.47 -0.31
C ALA A 261 -16.97 4.62 -0.26
N GLY A 262 -16.04 4.94 0.64
CA GLY A 262 -14.81 4.18 0.84
C GLY A 262 -15.07 2.77 1.38
N ALA A 263 -15.99 2.62 2.33
CA ALA A 263 -16.41 1.32 2.86
C ALA A 263 -17.06 0.45 1.77
N TRP A 264 -17.95 1.04 0.95
CA TRP A 264 -18.55 0.36 -0.19
C TRP A 264 -17.50 -0.16 -1.18
N VAL A 265 -16.61 0.73 -1.64
CA VAL A 265 -15.54 0.35 -2.59
C VAL A 265 -14.64 -0.72 -1.98
N THR A 266 -14.26 -0.59 -0.71
CA THR A 266 -13.43 -1.58 -0.01
C THR A 266 -14.14 -2.93 0.08
N ALA A 267 -15.41 -2.96 0.49
CA ALA A 267 -16.18 -4.19 0.61
C ALA A 267 -16.30 -4.92 -0.75
N VAL A 268 -16.65 -4.19 -1.81
CA VAL A 268 -16.75 -4.77 -3.16
C VAL A 268 -15.39 -5.32 -3.62
N THR A 269 -14.33 -4.54 -3.48
CA THR A 269 -12.99 -4.99 -3.90
C THR A 269 -12.50 -6.19 -3.09
N MET A 270 -12.82 -6.27 -1.80
CA MET A 270 -12.52 -7.44 -0.95
C MET A 270 -13.29 -8.68 -1.42
N VAL A 271 -14.58 -8.56 -1.74
CA VAL A 271 -15.37 -9.68 -2.28
C VAL A 271 -14.76 -10.18 -3.58
N PHE A 272 -14.41 -9.30 -4.51
CA PHE A 272 -13.78 -9.70 -5.77
C PHE A 272 -12.38 -10.31 -5.57
N ALA A 273 -11.61 -9.84 -4.59
CA ALA A 273 -10.33 -10.45 -4.24
C ALA A 273 -10.52 -11.87 -3.69
N ILE A 274 -11.50 -12.09 -2.82
CA ILE A 274 -11.80 -13.43 -2.29
C ILE A 274 -12.25 -14.37 -3.45
N LEU A 275 -13.11 -13.90 -4.34
CA LEU A 275 -13.51 -14.67 -5.51
C LEU A 275 -12.31 -15.01 -6.41
N ALA A 276 -11.39 -14.07 -6.60
CA ALA A 276 -10.17 -14.30 -7.37
C ALA A 276 -9.24 -15.33 -6.69
N VAL A 277 -9.10 -15.27 -5.35
CA VAL A 277 -8.35 -16.27 -4.58
C VAL A 277 -8.95 -17.66 -4.78
N VAL A 278 -10.29 -17.81 -4.65
CA VAL A 278 -10.96 -19.09 -4.85
C VAL A 278 -10.78 -19.60 -6.29
N ALA A 279 -10.94 -18.72 -7.29
CA ALA A 279 -10.72 -19.08 -8.69
C ALA A 279 -9.27 -19.51 -8.96
N ALA A 280 -8.29 -18.79 -8.40
CA ALA A 280 -6.87 -19.11 -8.56
C ALA A 280 -6.49 -20.41 -7.83
N MET A 281 -7.06 -20.68 -6.66
CA MET A 281 -6.91 -21.97 -5.97
C MET A 281 -7.39 -23.13 -6.83
N ALA A 282 -8.58 -22.98 -7.42
CA ALA A 282 -9.17 -24.01 -8.27
C ALA A 282 -8.39 -24.23 -9.58
N ALA A 283 -7.86 -23.14 -10.17
CA ALA A 283 -7.16 -23.19 -11.45
C ALA A 283 -5.69 -23.59 -11.35
N LEU A 284 -5.01 -23.18 -10.25
CA LEU A 284 -3.54 -23.27 -10.14
C LEU A 284 -3.08 -24.21 -9.02
N GLY A 285 -3.97 -24.65 -8.14
CA GLY A 285 -3.61 -25.51 -6.99
C GLY A 285 -2.65 -24.85 -5.98
N LEU A 286 -2.58 -23.49 -5.96
CA LEU A 286 -1.69 -22.75 -5.08
C LEU A 286 -2.30 -22.61 -3.67
N SER A 287 -1.44 -22.42 -2.66
CA SER A 287 -1.89 -22.29 -1.27
C SER A 287 -2.70 -21.00 -1.06
N PRO A 288 -3.78 -21.05 -0.24
CA PRO A 288 -4.63 -19.88 0.04
C PRO A 288 -3.85 -18.69 0.60
N ALA A 289 -2.86 -18.93 1.46
CA ALA A 289 -2.05 -17.90 2.09
C ALA A 289 -1.31 -17.02 1.07
N LEU A 290 -0.69 -17.66 0.08
CA LEU A 290 0.04 -16.98 -1.00
C LEU A 290 -0.91 -16.15 -1.88
N LEU A 291 -2.09 -16.70 -2.18
CA LEU A 291 -3.08 -16.06 -3.05
C LEU A 291 -3.77 -14.87 -2.36
N ILE A 292 -4.06 -14.94 -1.06
CA ILE A 292 -4.67 -13.84 -0.33
C ILE A 292 -3.76 -12.61 -0.34
N VAL A 293 -2.45 -12.80 -0.14
CA VAL A 293 -1.48 -11.69 -0.23
C VAL A 293 -1.38 -11.18 -1.66
N ALA A 294 -1.29 -12.09 -2.64
CA ALA A 294 -1.14 -11.72 -4.04
C ALA A 294 -2.36 -10.97 -4.62
N TYR A 295 -3.57 -11.28 -4.15
CA TYR A 295 -4.82 -10.70 -4.64
C TYR A 295 -5.44 -9.66 -3.71
N ALA A 296 -4.79 -9.33 -2.57
CA ALA A 296 -5.28 -8.31 -1.67
C ALA A 296 -5.48 -6.98 -2.43
N PRO A 297 -6.68 -6.36 -2.38
CA PRO A 297 -7.01 -5.19 -3.20
C PRO A 297 -6.44 -3.90 -2.61
N GLY A 298 -5.20 -3.93 -2.12
CA GLY A 298 -4.45 -2.78 -1.63
C GLY A 298 -3.69 -2.12 -2.76
N GLY A 299 -3.38 -0.82 -2.63
CA GLY A 299 -2.22 -0.29 -3.34
C GLY A 299 -0.99 -1.10 -2.89
N VAL A 300 0.03 -1.20 -3.72
CA VAL A 300 1.32 -1.86 -3.39
C VAL A 300 1.89 -1.37 -2.05
N GLU A 301 1.31 -0.34 -1.53
CA GLU A 301 1.58 0.34 -0.27
C GLU A 301 1.00 -0.40 0.96
N ALA A 302 0.01 -1.27 0.79
CA ALA A 302 -0.69 -1.96 1.89
C ALA A 302 -0.44 -3.48 1.91
N MET A 303 0.33 -3.99 0.96
CA MET A 303 0.81 -5.38 0.88
C MET A 303 2.20 -5.51 1.50
#